data_55ee24c07830a073b65a39122fde9c74
#
_entry.id   55ee24c07830a073b65a39122fde9c74
#
_cell.length_a   1.000
_cell.length_b   1.000
_cell.length_c   1.000
_cell.angle_alpha   90.00
_cell.angle_beta   90.00
_cell.angle_gamma   90.00
#
_symmetry.space_group_name_H-M   'P 1'
#
loop_
_entity.id
_entity.type
_entity.pdbx_description
1 polymer ?
#
loop_
_entity_poly.entity_id
_entity_poly.type
_entity_poly.pdbx_seq_one_letter_code
_entity_poly.pdbx_strand_id
1 'polypeptide(L)'
;KAEMIGYSNYSYWKSVFHNFLKKKSAVALLIVFVALVVFSFIALVIGKYDYRNLVTDSSKGFILPNSEFWFGTDNLGRDYWSQVWYATQTSIKLACIVAIGECVLGVTIGLLWGYVRQLDRFFTELYNVIDNIPQIIYMTLIALMVGKSFTIMAVSLIAFGWLGMARNIRNLVMMYRDREYNLASRCLGTPTYRILLKNILPYLISVIILRVALSIPRTISMETTL
;
A
#
# COMPACT_ATOMS: atom_id res chain seq x y z
N LYS A 1 18.38 12.56 49.59
CA LYS A 1 18.84 11.81 48.36
C LYS A 1 17.69 11.91 47.36
N ALA A 2 17.79 12.83 46.40
CA ALA A 2 16.87 12.89 45.28
C ALA A 2 17.16 11.63 44.43
N GLU A 3 16.19 10.73 44.30
CA GLU A 3 16.24 9.67 43.32
C GLU A 3 16.33 10.31 41.92
N MET A 4 17.46 10.14 41.27
CA MET A 4 17.55 10.44 39.87
C MET A 4 16.62 9.50 39.13
N ILE A 5 15.48 10.00 38.69
CA ILE A 5 14.60 9.32 37.76
C ILE A 5 15.38 9.24 36.44
N GLY A 6 16.00 8.07 36.24
CA GLY A 6 16.71 7.78 34.99
C GLY A 6 15.73 7.88 33.84
N TYR A 7 15.89 8.89 33.00
CA TYR A 7 15.20 8.94 31.71
C TYR A 7 15.62 7.69 30.94
N SER A 8 14.72 6.72 30.83
CA SER A 8 14.94 5.57 29.98
C SER A 8 14.97 6.09 28.53
N ASN A 9 16.14 6.07 27.91
CA ASN A 9 16.32 6.30 26.48
C ASN A 9 15.69 5.14 25.66
N TYR A 10 14.41 4.88 25.90
CA TYR A 10 13.67 3.89 25.15
C TYR A 10 13.30 4.51 23.80
N SER A 11 14.12 4.25 22.80
CA SER A 11 13.74 4.55 21.43
C SER A 11 12.55 3.66 21.07
N TYR A 12 11.38 4.26 20.83
CA TYR A 12 10.15 3.58 20.42
C TYR A 12 10.42 2.58 19.28
N TRP A 13 11.14 3.01 18.25
CA TRP A 13 11.48 2.17 17.09
C TRP A 13 12.35 0.97 17.45
N LYS A 14 13.31 1.13 18.37
CA LYS A 14 14.14 0.02 18.85
C LYS A 14 13.30 -1.03 19.58
N SER A 15 12.34 -0.59 20.38
CA SER A 15 11.42 -1.48 21.08
C SER A 15 10.49 -2.22 20.10
N VAL A 16 9.93 -1.51 19.12
CA VAL A 16 9.06 -2.12 18.10
C VAL A 16 9.83 -3.18 17.31
N PHE A 17 11.04 -2.87 16.85
CA PHE A 17 11.88 -3.80 16.10
C PHE A 17 12.28 -5.03 16.94
N HIS A 18 12.67 -4.80 18.19
CA HIS A 18 13.02 -5.89 19.10
C HIS A 18 11.83 -6.82 19.38
N ASN A 19 10.64 -6.25 19.62
CA ASN A 19 9.42 -7.03 19.84
C ASN A 19 8.96 -7.77 18.59
N PHE A 20 9.19 -7.20 17.40
CA PHE A 20 8.93 -7.87 16.14
C PHE A 20 9.85 -9.09 15.95
N LEU A 21 11.16 -8.93 16.20
CA LEU A 21 12.11 -10.02 16.09
C LEU A 21 11.85 -11.18 17.08
N LYS A 22 11.23 -10.91 18.21
CA LYS A 22 10.82 -11.96 19.16
C LYS A 22 9.69 -12.84 18.60
N LYS A 23 8.90 -12.37 17.67
CA LYS A 23 7.80 -13.13 17.06
C LYS A 23 8.32 -13.95 15.88
N LYS A 24 8.80 -15.17 16.15
CA LYS A 24 9.40 -16.08 15.14
C LYS A 24 8.52 -16.27 13.91
N SER A 25 7.18 -16.39 14.06
CA SER A 25 6.24 -16.52 12.95
C SER A 25 6.22 -15.29 12.04
N ALA A 26 6.23 -14.08 12.63
CA ALA A 26 6.25 -12.84 11.85
C ALA A 26 7.57 -12.69 11.07
N VAL A 27 8.69 -13.04 11.70
CA VAL A 27 10.01 -13.04 11.04
C VAL A 27 10.07 -14.06 9.90
N ALA A 28 9.56 -15.28 10.12
CA ALA A 28 9.51 -16.31 9.09
C ALA A 28 8.68 -15.88 7.89
N LEU A 29 7.47 -15.30 8.12
CA LEU A 29 6.63 -14.78 7.04
C LEU A 29 7.29 -13.63 6.28
N LEU A 30 7.98 -12.73 6.98
CA LEU A 30 8.73 -11.66 6.33
C LEU A 30 9.85 -12.21 5.45
N ILE A 31 10.61 -13.22 5.94
CA ILE A 31 11.67 -13.87 5.17
C ILE A 31 11.10 -14.52 3.91
N VAL A 32 9.99 -15.27 4.03
CA VAL A 32 9.32 -15.89 2.88
C VAL A 32 8.87 -14.84 1.87
N PHE A 33 8.25 -13.75 2.33
CA PHE A 33 7.82 -12.66 1.45
C PHE A 33 9.01 -12.02 0.72
N VAL A 34 10.06 -11.66 1.44
CA VAL A 34 11.26 -11.06 0.84
C VAL A 34 11.93 -12.05 -0.13
N ALA A 35 12.00 -13.32 0.22
CA ALA A 35 12.54 -14.36 -0.65
C ALA A 35 11.74 -14.49 -1.95
N LEU A 36 10.40 -14.48 -1.90
CA LEU A 36 9.56 -14.49 -3.09
C LEU A 36 9.77 -13.26 -3.98
N VAL A 37 9.85 -12.06 -3.36
CA VAL A 37 10.14 -10.83 -4.11
C VAL A 37 11.50 -10.91 -4.79
N VAL A 38 12.55 -11.26 -4.07
CA VAL A 38 13.91 -11.40 -4.62
C VAL A 38 13.94 -12.48 -5.70
N PHE A 39 13.31 -13.62 -5.43
CA PHE A 39 13.24 -14.73 -6.39
C PHE A 39 12.53 -14.32 -7.68
N SER A 40 11.51 -13.48 -7.64
CA SER A 40 10.82 -13.00 -8.85
C SER A 40 11.77 -12.26 -9.81
N PHE A 41 12.76 -11.54 -9.27
CA PHE A 41 13.79 -10.88 -10.09
C PHE A 41 14.81 -11.86 -10.65
N ILE A 42 15.26 -12.79 -9.82
CA ILE A 42 16.24 -13.83 -10.19
C ILE A 42 15.63 -14.80 -11.22
N ALA A 43 14.37 -15.16 -11.05
CA ALA A 43 13.67 -16.13 -11.89
C ALA A 43 13.59 -15.70 -13.36
N LEU A 44 13.49 -14.40 -13.64
CA LEU A 44 13.53 -13.88 -15.00
C LEU A 44 14.93 -13.91 -15.63
N VAL A 45 15.98 -13.79 -14.80
CA VAL A 45 17.37 -13.88 -15.28
C VAL A 45 17.77 -15.33 -15.58
N ILE A 46 17.26 -16.26 -14.77
CA ILE A 46 17.50 -17.71 -14.96
C ILE A 46 16.62 -18.28 -16.08
N GLY A 47 15.48 -17.66 -16.34
CA GLY A 47 14.52 -18.08 -17.37
C GLY A 47 15.19 -18.15 -18.74
N LYS A 48 14.84 -19.20 -19.50
CA LYS A 48 15.41 -19.46 -20.84
C LYS A 48 14.84 -18.51 -21.91
N TYR A 49 13.67 -17.93 -21.66
CA TYR A 49 12.93 -17.13 -22.63
C TYR A 49 12.74 -15.70 -22.14
N ASP A 50 12.95 -14.75 -23.05
CA ASP A 50 12.72 -13.33 -22.74
C ASP A 50 11.21 -13.02 -22.80
N TYR A 51 10.65 -12.62 -21.67
CA TYR A 51 9.25 -12.19 -21.56
C TYR A 51 8.90 -10.96 -22.43
N ARG A 52 9.92 -10.21 -22.90
CA ARG A 52 9.76 -9.03 -23.78
C ARG A 52 9.58 -9.41 -25.23
N ASN A 53 10.20 -10.49 -25.64
CA ASN A 53 10.13 -11.06 -26.98
C ASN A 53 9.19 -12.25 -26.97
N LEU A 54 7.91 -11.99 -26.75
CA LEU A 54 6.86 -12.98 -26.82
C LEU A 54 6.70 -13.46 -28.26
N VAL A 55 7.61 -14.31 -28.70
CA VAL A 55 7.45 -15.03 -29.97
C VAL A 55 6.26 -15.97 -29.79
N THR A 56 5.14 -15.57 -30.35
CA THR A 56 3.93 -16.41 -30.39
C THR A 56 4.15 -17.44 -31.46
N ASP A 57 4.42 -18.66 -31.05
CA ASP A 57 4.44 -19.84 -31.94
C ASP A 57 3.25 -20.73 -31.55
N SER A 58 2.14 -20.54 -32.24
CA SER A 58 0.90 -21.28 -31.96
C SER A 58 1.07 -22.80 -32.10
N SER A 59 2.12 -23.27 -32.80
CA SER A 59 2.44 -24.69 -32.90
C SER A 59 2.94 -25.30 -31.57
N LYS A 60 3.42 -24.43 -30.66
CA LYS A 60 3.90 -24.78 -29.31
C LYS A 60 2.87 -24.49 -28.22
N GLY A 61 1.60 -24.31 -28.58
CA GLY A 61 0.53 -24.09 -27.61
C GLY A 61 0.27 -25.31 -26.73
N PHE A 62 0.00 -25.06 -25.43
CA PHE A 62 -0.37 -26.07 -24.44
C PHE A 62 0.65 -27.21 -24.23
N ILE A 63 1.94 -26.94 -24.40
CA ILE A 63 2.98 -27.90 -24.07
C ILE A 63 3.01 -28.08 -22.54
N LEU A 64 2.99 -29.34 -22.08
CA LEU A 64 3.11 -29.66 -20.66
C LEU A 64 4.51 -29.31 -20.12
N PRO A 65 4.66 -29.10 -18.79
CA PRO A 65 5.95 -28.88 -18.16
C PRO A 65 6.98 -29.92 -18.56
N ASN A 66 8.15 -29.43 -19.01
CA ASN A 66 9.27 -30.28 -19.44
C ASN A 66 10.62 -29.57 -19.17
N SER A 67 11.74 -30.16 -19.59
CA SER A 67 13.10 -29.61 -19.39
C SER A 67 13.35 -28.31 -20.17
N GLU A 68 12.60 -28.02 -21.22
CA GLU A 68 12.65 -26.77 -21.99
C GLU A 68 11.74 -25.71 -21.40
N PHE A 69 10.46 -26.05 -21.15
CA PHE A 69 9.43 -25.17 -20.57
C PHE A 69 9.06 -25.66 -19.17
N TRP A 70 9.65 -25.07 -18.15
CA TRP A 70 9.50 -25.55 -16.77
C TRP A 70 8.06 -25.53 -16.24
N PHE A 71 7.26 -24.56 -16.65
CA PHE A 71 5.83 -24.46 -16.34
C PHE A 71 4.94 -24.74 -17.55
N GLY A 72 5.52 -25.24 -18.66
CA GLY A 72 4.82 -25.41 -19.92
C GLY A 72 4.58 -24.11 -20.65
N THR A 73 3.68 -24.14 -21.63
CA THR A 73 3.33 -23.01 -22.47
C THR A 73 1.84 -22.69 -22.41
N ASP A 74 1.48 -21.44 -22.69
CA ASP A 74 0.09 -21.02 -22.83
C ASP A 74 -0.49 -21.38 -24.22
N ASN A 75 -1.73 -20.95 -24.49
CA ASN A 75 -2.41 -21.18 -25.77
C ASN A 75 -1.72 -20.53 -26.99
N LEU A 76 -0.84 -19.55 -26.76
CA LEU A 76 -0.07 -18.86 -27.79
C LEU A 76 1.37 -19.36 -27.89
N GLY A 77 1.73 -20.42 -27.16
CA GLY A 77 3.08 -20.99 -27.15
C GLY A 77 4.09 -20.18 -26.32
N ARG A 78 3.64 -19.28 -25.47
CA ARG A 78 4.52 -18.44 -24.64
C ARG A 78 4.91 -19.20 -23.37
N ASP A 79 6.17 -19.06 -22.93
CA ASP A 79 6.67 -19.69 -21.72
C ASP A 79 5.96 -19.19 -20.45
N TYR A 80 5.33 -20.10 -19.72
CA TYR A 80 4.57 -19.79 -18.51
C TYR A 80 5.45 -19.33 -17.34
N TRP A 81 6.68 -19.87 -17.23
CA TRP A 81 7.64 -19.45 -16.19
C TRP A 81 7.92 -17.94 -16.28
N SER A 82 8.30 -17.48 -17.46
CA SER A 82 8.62 -16.09 -17.71
C SER A 82 7.41 -15.17 -17.47
N GLN A 83 6.21 -15.60 -17.88
CA GLN A 83 4.98 -14.83 -17.67
C GLN A 83 4.63 -14.67 -16.18
N VAL A 84 4.67 -15.76 -15.39
CA VAL A 84 4.32 -15.74 -13.96
C VAL A 84 5.24 -14.81 -13.19
N TRP A 85 6.55 -14.91 -13.40
CA TRP A 85 7.49 -14.08 -12.66
C TRP A 85 7.50 -12.61 -13.09
N TYR A 86 7.26 -12.35 -14.38
CA TYR A 86 7.08 -10.99 -14.87
C TYR A 86 5.79 -10.34 -14.30
N ALA A 87 4.68 -11.08 -14.34
CA ALA A 87 3.43 -10.62 -13.74
C ALA A 87 3.60 -10.34 -12.25
N THR A 88 4.27 -11.24 -11.50
CA THR A 88 4.57 -11.05 -10.08
C THR A 88 5.33 -9.75 -9.82
N GLN A 89 6.37 -9.45 -10.60
CA GLN A 89 7.09 -8.19 -10.46
C GLN A 89 6.22 -6.97 -10.76
N THR A 90 5.38 -7.06 -11.79
CA THR A 90 4.51 -5.96 -12.21
C THR A 90 3.47 -5.68 -11.12
N SER A 91 2.83 -6.71 -10.59
CA SER A 91 1.85 -6.59 -9.50
C SER A 91 2.46 -6.02 -8.22
N ILE A 92 3.65 -6.47 -7.83
CA ILE A 92 4.36 -5.93 -6.66
C ILE A 92 4.71 -4.45 -6.87
N LYS A 93 5.23 -4.07 -8.05
CA LYS A 93 5.55 -2.67 -8.37
C LYS A 93 4.30 -1.81 -8.33
N LEU A 94 3.20 -2.27 -8.94
CA LEU A 94 1.92 -1.58 -8.91
C LEU A 94 1.44 -1.37 -7.47
N ALA A 95 1.43 -2.43 -6.67
CA ALA A 95 0.98 -2.38 -5.28
C ALA A 95 1.82 -1.42 -4.43
N CYS A 96 3.14 -1.40 -4.60
CA CYS A 96 4.01 -0.46 -3.88
C CYS A 96 3.75 1.01 -4.29
N ILE A 97 3.62 1.29 -5.58
CA ILE A 97 3.33 2.64 -6.08
C ILE A 97 1.97 3.12 -5.56
N VAL A 98 0.94 2.28 -5.64
CA VAL A 98 -0.40 2.59 -5.15
C VAL A 98 -0.39 2.81 -3.64
N ALA A 99 0.25 1.93 -2.86
CA ALA A 99 0.32 2.06 -1.42
C ALA A 99 1.02 3.36 -0.97
N ILE A 100 2.08 3.77 -1.66
CA ILE A 100 2.77 5.04 -1.40
C ILE A 100 1.86 6.22 -1.77
N GLY A 101 1.23 6.18 -2.94
CA GLY A 101 0.31 7.24 -3.40
C GLY A 101 -0.89 7.41 -2.46
N GLU A 102 -1.55 6.31 -2.08
CA GLU A 102 -2.65 6.31 -1.11
C GLU A 102 -2.18 6.84 0.26
N CYS A 103 -0.98 6.46 0.70
CA CYS A 103 -0.42 6.92 1.97
C CYS A 103 -0.18 8.44 1.96
N VAL A 104 0.50 8.95 0.94
CA VAL A 104 0.83 10.39 0.86
C VAL A 104 -0.43 11.24 0.78
N LEU A 105 -1.38 10.90 -0.10
CA LEU A 105 -2.64 11.63 -0.24
C LEU A 105 -3.54 11.43 0.97
N GLY A 106 -3.70 10.17 1.40
CA GLY A 106 -4.59 9.82 2.51
C GLY A 106 -4.16 10.41 3.84
N VAL A 107 -2.86 10.42 4.15
CA VAL A 107 -2.36 11.01 5.39
C VAL A 107 -2.46 12.54 5.34
N THR A 108 -1.99 13.18 4.27
CA THR A 108 -2.03 14.65 4.15
C THR A 108 -3.45 15.19 4.21
N ILE A 109 -4.33 14.64 3.39
CA ILE A 109 -5.74 15.09 3.36
C ILE A 109 -6.46 14.68 4.65
N GLY A 110 -6.24 13.46 5.16
CA GLY A 110 -6.88 12.99 6.38
C GLY A 110 -6.50 13.78 7.62
N LEU A 111 -5.26 14.24 7.74
CA LEU A 111 -4.84 15.16 8.81
C LEU A 111 -5.59 16.49 8.74
N LEU A 112 -5.70 17.10 7.56
CA LEU A 112 -6.43 18.35 7.36
C LEU A 112 -7.93 18.17 7.56
N TRP A 113 -8.50 17.13 6.99
CA TRP A 113 -9.90 16.77 7.12
C TRP A 113 -10.33 16.60 8.59
N GLY A 114 -9.57 15.86 9.39
CA GLY A 114 -9.90 15.64 10.81
C GLY A 114 -9.66 16.84 11.71
N TYR A 115 -8.75 17.74 11.32
CA TYR A 115 -8.40 18.89 12.17
C TYR A 115 -9.23 20.13 11.86
N VAL A 116 -9.50 20.43 10.59
CA VAL A 116 -10.20 21.64 10.13
C VAL A 116 -11.69 21.34 9.97
N ARG A 117 -12.50 21.87 10.88
CA ARG A 117 -13.95 21.61 10.90
C ARG A 117 -14.70 21.97 9.60
N GLN A 118 -14.24 22.98 8.90
CA GLN A 118 -14.85 23.42 7.63
C GLN A 118 -14.62 22.37 6.52
N LEU A 119 -13.47 21.74 6.47
CA LEU A 119 -13.13 20.69 5.52
C LEU A 119 -13.84 19.37 5.84
N ASP A 120 -14.17 19.15 7.11
CA ASP A 120 -14.81 17.90 7.56
C ASP A 120 -16.14 17.66 6.86
N ARG A 121 -17.01 18.65 6.76
CA ARG A 121 -18.30 18.51 6.06
C ARG A 121 -18.09 18.16 4.58
N PHE A 122 -17.27 18.93 3.88
CA PHE A 122 -17.02 18.73 2.46
C PHE A 122 -16.46 17.34 2.14
N PHE A 123 -15.39 16.93 2.81
CA PHE A 123 -14.77 15.62 2.55
C PHE A 123 -15.64 14.45 3.04
N THR A 124 -16.45 14.64 4.07
CA THR A 124 -17.40 13.61 4.51
C THR A 124 -18.48 13.37 3.46
N GLU A 125 -19.05 14.43 2.88
CA GLU A 125 -20.03 14.31 1.80
C GLU A 125 -19.41 13.69 0.55
N LEU A 126 -18.22 14.14 0.15
CA LEU A 126 -17.46 13.56 -0.97
C LEU A 126 -17.20 12.07 -0.76
N TYR A 127 -16.73 11.70 0.43
CA TYR A 127 -16.48 10.30 0.79
C TYR A 127 -17.78 9.48 0.66
N ASN A 128 -18.88 9.96 1.23
CA ASN A 128 -20.15 9.23 1.21
C ASN A 128 -20.68 9.02 -0.22
N VAL A 129 -20.51 10.00 -1.11
CA VAL A 129 -20.90 9.86 -2.51
C VAL A 129 -20.08 8.76 -3.21
N ILE A 130 -18.77 8.76 -3.01
CA ILE A 130 -17.87 7.80 -3.68
C ILE A 130 -17.98 6.40 -3.06
N ASP A 131 -18.05 6.30 -1.73
CA ASP A 131 -18.10 5.02 -1.00
C ASP A 131 -19.40 4.23 -1.24
N ASN A 132 -20.48 4.92 -1.63
CA ASN A 132 -21.75 4.27 -2.00
C ASN A 132 -21.68 3.52 -3.34
N ILE A 133 -20.65 3.77 -4.16
CA ILE A 133 -20.45 3.08 -5.43
C ILE A 133 -19.41 1.97 -5.21
N PRO A 134 -19.72 0.68 -5.45
CA PRO A 134 -18.74 -0.39 -5.35
C PRO A 134 -17.52 -0.10 -6.20
N GLN A 135 -16.33 -0.17 -5.57
CA GLN A 135 -15.06 0.19 -6.22
C GLN A 135 -14.84 -0.52 -7.56
N ILE A 136 -15.24 -1.78 -7.66
CA ILE A 136 -15.08 -2.58 -8.87
C ILE A 136 -15.83 -1.99 -10.07
N ILE A 137 -16.98 -1.34 -9.86
CA ILE A 137 -17.80 -0.80 -10.95
C ILE A 137 -17.05 0.33 -11.66
N TYR A 138 -16.62 1.37 -10.93
CA TYR A 138 -15.93 2.50 -11.57
C TYR A 138 -14.54 2.12 -12.07
N MET A 139 -13.86 1.18 -11.42
CA MET A 139 -12.59 0.67 -11.90
C MET A 139 -12.73 -0.09 -13.22
N THR A 140 -13.75 -0.95 -13.34
CA THR A 140 -14.05 -1.65 -14.59
C THR A 140 -14.41 -0.67 -15.71
N LEU A 141 -15.22 0.36 -15.41
CA LEU A 141 -15.56 1.39 -16.40
C LEU A 141 -14.32 2.14 -16.89
N ILE A 142 -13.42 2.54 -16.00
CA ILE A 142 -12.15 3.19 -16.37
C ILE A 142 -11.32 2.25 -17.26
N ALA A 143 -11.20 0.97 -16.86
CA ALA A 143 -10.44 -0.02 -17.62
C ALA A 143 -11.01 -0.24 -19.04
N LEU A 144 -12.33 -0.18 -19.20
CA LEU A 144 -12.99 -0.30 -20.49
C LEU A 144 -12.87 0.96 -21.37
N MET A 145 -12.98 2.15 -20.76
CA MET A 145 -12.99 3.43 -21.50
C MET A 145 -11.59 3.94 -21.83
N VAL A 146 -10.64 3.80 -20.92
CA VAL A 146 -9.29 4.39 -21.02
C VAL A 146 -8.22 3.32 -21.30
N GLY A 147 -8.50 2.07 -20.93
CA GLY A 147 -7.60 0.93 -21.13
C GLY A 147 -7.00 0.41 -19.83
N LYS A 148 -6.25 -0.70 -19.95
CA LYS A 148 -5.66 -1.46 -18.84
C LYS A 148 -4.13 -1.30 -18.74
N SER A 149 -3.58 -0.14 -19.11
CA SER A 149 -2.14 0.07 -18.97
C SER A 149 -1.75 0.20 -17.49
N PHE A 150 -0.51 -0.16 -17.17
CA PHE A 150 0.05 -0.05 -15.82
C PHE A 150 -0.16 1.34 -15.19
N THR A 151 0.09 2.39 -15.97
CA THR A 151 -0.07 3.78 -15.50
C THR A 151 -1.52 4.13 -15.22
N ILE A 152 -2.44 3.73 -16.11
CA ILE A 152 -3.89 3.98 -15.93
C ILE A 152 -4.38 3.28 -14.67
N MET A 153 -3.99 2.02 -14.47
CA MET A 153 -4.35 1.27 -13.26
C MET A 153 -3.79 1.92 -11.99
N ALA A 154 -2.51 2.30 -11.99
CA ALA A 154 -1.87 2.96 -10.86
C ALA A 154 -2.59 4.27 -10.49
N VAL A 155 -2.80 5.15 -11.48
CA VAL A 155 -3.46 6.45 -11.27
C VAL A 155 -4.90 6.26 -10.78
N SER A 156 -5.65 5.34 -11.38
CA SER A 156 -7.05 5.09 -11.00
C SER A 156 -7.16 4.54 -9.58
N LEU A 157 -6.30 3.58 -9.21
CA LEU A 157 -6.28 3.01 -7.86
C LEU A 157 -5.91 4.07 -6.81
N ILE A 158 -4.92 4.91 -7.09
CA ILE A 158 -4.54 6.02 -6.19
C ILE A 158 -5.66 7.05 -6.10
N ALA A 159 -6.27 7.44 -7.23
CA ALA A 159 -7.29 8.49 -7.29
C ALA A 159 -8.52 8.21 -6.42
N PHE A 160 -8.84 6.95 -6.20
CA PHE A 160 -9.99 6.55 -5.37
C PHE A 160 -9.58 5.89 -4.04
N GLY A 161 -8.43 5.20 -4.00
CA GLY A 161 -8.00 4.45 -2.82
C GLY A 161 -7.59 5.32 -1.63
N TRP A 162 -7.06 6.53 -1.86
CA TRP A 162 -6.64 7.45 -0.79
C TRP A 162 -7.80 7.85 0.14
N LEU A 163 -9.05 7.85 -0.34
CA LEU A 163 -10.23 8.24 0.44
C LEU A 163 -10.42 7.39 1.70
N GLY A 164 -10.28 6.06 1.56
CA GLY A 164 -10.40 5.14 2.70
C GLY A 164 -9.28 5.36 3.73
N MET A 165 -8.06 5.63 3.26
CA MET A 165 -6.93 5.98 4.13
C MET A 165 -7.19 7.30 4.85
N ALA A 166 -7.61 8.34 4.12
CA ALA A 166 -7.89 9.66 4.66
C ALA A 166 -8.99 9.63 5.72
N ARG A 167 -10.07 8.89 5.51
CA ARG A 167 -11.15 8.72 6.50
C ARG A 167 -10.66 8.08 7.80
N ASN A 168 -9.82 7.06 7.70
CA ASN A 168 -9.23 6.44 8.90
C ASN A 168 -8.35 7.42 9.67
N ILE A 169 -7.48 8.17 8.97
CA ILE A 169 -6.62 9.20 9.58
C ILE A 169 -7.49 10.31 10.19
N ARG A 170 -8.50 10.79 9.47
CA ARG A 170 -9.47 11.78 9.99
C ARG A 170 -10.08 11.34 11.32
N ASN A 171 -10.55 10.11 11.42
CA ASN A 171 -11.18 9.61 12.66
C ASN A 171 -10.19 9.60 13.83
N LEU A 172 -8.96 9.20 13.59
CA LEU A 172 -7.90 9.23 14.60
C LEU A 172 -7.52 10.67 14.99
N VAL A 173 -7.40 11.57 14.02
CA VAL A 173 -7.12 12.99 14.30
C VAL A 173 -8.21 13.60 15.18
N MET A 174 -9.47 13.30 14.95
CA MET A 174 -10.57 13.78 15.81
C MET A 174 -10.44 13.31 17.26
N MET A 175 -9.94 12.07 17.50
CA MET A 175 -9.70 11.56 18.86
C MET A 175 -8.57 12.29 19.57
N TYR A 176 -7.54 12.74 18.85
CA TYR A 176 -6.38 13.40 19.42
C TYR A 176 -6.47 14.93 19.41
N ARG A 177 -7.25 15.52 18.49
CA ARG A 177 -7.36 16.98 18.29
C ARG A 177 -7.71 17.73 19.56
N ASP A 178 -8.66 17.24 20.32
CA ASP A 178 -9.23 17.93 21.47
C ASP A 178 -8.63 17.44 22.81
N ARG A 179 -7.48 16.74 22.79
CA ARG A 179 -6.72 16.39 23.98
C ARG A 179 -6.12 17.64 24.64
N GLU A 180 -6.04 17.63 25.98
CA GLU A 180 -5.63 18.78 26.79
C GLU A 180 -4.29 19.41 26.36
N TYR A 181 -3.28 18.59 26.04
CA TYR A 181 -1.98 19.07 25.55
C TYR A 181 -2.05 19.80 24.20
N ASN A 182 -2.99 19.42 23.33
CA ASN A 182 -3.23 20.10 22.07
C ASN A 182 -4.03 21.39 22.25
N LEU A 183 -4.97 21.40 23.20
CA LEU A 183 -5.67 22.62 23.60
C LEU A 183 -4.69 23.63 24.21
N ALA A 184 -3.83 23.21 25.14
CA ALA A 184 -2.78 24.05 25.69
C ALA A 184 -1.84 24.62 24.61
N SER A 185 -1.42 23.79 23.64
CA SER A 185 -0.61 24.22 22.50
C SER A 185 -1.31 25.30 21.66
N ARG A 186 -2.63 25.20 21.47
CA ARG A 186 -3.42 26.25 20.77
C ARG A 186 -3.46 27.56 21.56
N CYS A 187 -3.70 27.47 22.87
CA CYS A 187 -3.70 28.66 23.73
C CYS A 187 -2.37 29.39 23.71
N LEU A 188 -1.26 28.67 23.52
CA LEU A 188 0.09 29.23 23.37
C LEU A 188 0.38 29.72 21.93
N GLY A 189 -0.61 29.76 21.04
CA GLY A 189 -0.46 30.23 19.66
C GLY A 189 0.32 29.32 18.73
N THR A 190 0.46 28.02 19.05
CA THR A 190 1.17 27.09 18.18
C THR A 190 0.44 26.91 16.84
N PRO A 191 1.10 27.08 15.69
CA PRO A 191 0.44 26.97 14.38
C PRO A 191 -0.03 25.54 14.10
N THR A 192 -1.16 25.42 13.40
CA THR A 192 -1.86 24.17 13.10
C THR A 192 -0.95 23.08 12.54
N TYR A 193 -0.12 23.40 11.54
CA TYR A 193 0.77 22.41 10.92
C TYR A 193 1.76 21.79 11.92
N ARG A 194 2.21 22.58 12.91
CA ARG A 194 3.11 22.11 13.96
C ARG A 194 2.41 21.15 14.91
N ILE A 195 1.15 21.45 15.27
CA ILE A 195 0.33 20.55 16.10
C ILE A 195 0.08 19.23 15.34
N LEU A 196 -0.29 19.31 14.07
CA LEU A 196 -0.50 18.12 13.24
C LEU A 196 0.74 17.23 13.14
N LEU A 197 1.88 17.82 12.79
CA LEU A 197 3.10 17.07 12.50
C LEU A 197 3.85 16.61 13.76
N LYS A 198 3.84 17.41 14.84
CA LYS A 198 4.62 17.11 16.05
C LYS A 198 3.79 16.46 17.17
N ASN A 199 2.51 16.83 17.29
CA ASN A 199 1.69 16.36 18.40
C ASN A 199 0.73 15.23 18.01
N ILE A 200 0.25 15.18 16.76
CA ILE A 200 -0.76 14.21 16.34
C ILE A 200 -0.15 13.10 15.50
N LEU A 201 0.54 13.43 14.41
CA LEU A 201 1.09 12.46 13.47
C LEU A 201 1.93 11.36 14.11
N PRO A 202 2.80 11.61 15.11
CA PRO A 202 3.60 10.55 15.74
C PRO A 202 2.76 9.43 16.36
N TYR A 203 1.58 9.74 16.90
CA TYR A 203 0.67 8.74 17.45
C TYR A 203 -0.05 7.91 16.39
N LEU A 204 -0.10 8.41 15.15
CA LEU A 204 -0.77 7.74 14.03
C LEU A 204 0.17 6.82 13.24
N ILE A 205 1.48 6.94 13.41
CA ILE A 205 2.48 6.23 12.57
C ILE A 205 2.25 4.72 12.56
N SER A 206 1.95 4.11 13.70
CA SER A 206 1.71 2.65 13.78
C SER A 206 0.51 2.22 12.94
N VAL A 207 -0.56 3.03 12.95
CA VAL A 207 -1.77 2.74 12.16
C VAL A 207 -1.52 3.01 10.68
N ILE A 208 -0.74 4.05 10.35
CA ILE A 208 -0.34 4.37 8.97
C ILE A 208 0.44 3.19 8.38
N ILE A 209 1.46 2.69 9.08
CA ILE A 209 2.27 1.55 8.63
C ILE A 209 1.39 0.31 8.41
N LEU A 210 0.49 0.02 9.35
CA LEU A 210 -0.45 -1.10 9.21
C LEU A 210 -1.34 -0.95 7.97
N ARG A 211 -1.88 0.25 7.73
CA ARG A 211 -2.72 0.53 6.56
C ARG A 211 -1.98 0.42 5.25
N VAL A 212 -0.75 0.92 5.17
CA VAL A 212 0.12 0.77 4.01
C VAL A 212 0.42 -0.71 3.74
N ALA A 213 0.72 -1.48 4.77
CA ALA A 213 0.95 -2.92 4.62
C ALA A 213 -0.30 -3.67 4.11
N LEU A 214 -1.50 -3.28 4.55
CA LEU A 214 -2.76 -3.87 4.09
C LEU A 214 -3.21 -3.38 2.71
N SER A 215 -2.72 -2.23 2.24
CA SER A 215 -3.00 -1.72 0.90
C SER A 215 -2.36 -2.60 -0.19
N ILE A 216 -1.19 -3.19 0.06
CA ILE A 216 -0.47 -4.03 -0.89
C ILE A 216 -1.32 -5.24 -1.36
N PRO A 217 -1.77 -6.15 -0.48
CA PRO A 217 -2.57 -7.29 -0.91
C PRO A 217 -3.93 -6.87 -1.49
N ARG A 218 -4.53 -5.79 -0.99
CA ARG A 218 -5.77 -5.23 -1.55
C ARG A 218 -5.57 -4.79 -3.01
N THR A 219 -4.47 -4.10 -3.31
CA THR A 219 -4.16 -3.64 -4.67
C THR A 219 -3.95 -4.82 -5.61
N ILE A 220 -3.21 -5.87 -5.20
CA ILE A 220 -3.00 -7.08 -5.99
C ILE A 220 -4.34 -7.79 -6.27
N SER A 221 -5.22 -7.90 -5.26
CA SER A 221 -6.55 -8.48 -5.44
C SER A 221 -7.41 -7.67 -6.42
N MET A 222 -7.32 -6.35 -6.40
CA MET A 222 -8.03 -5.48 -7.34
C MET A 222 -7.49 -5.60 -8.76
N GLU A 223 -6.17 -5.65 -8.92
CA GLU A 223 -5.52 -5.85 -10.22
C GLU A 223 -5.98 -7.17 -10.87
N THR A 224 -6.02 -8.25 -10.10
CA THR A 224 -6.44 -9.57 -10.61
C THR A 224 -7.92 -9.67 -10.95
N THR A 225 -8.75 -8.78 -10.40
CA THR A 225 -10.21 -8.78 -10.64
C THR A 225 -10.58 -7.94 -11.87
N LEU A 226 -9.72 -7.02 -12.31
CA LEU A 226 -9.91 -6.13 -13.45
C LEU A 226 -9.30 -6.69 -14.74
#